data_d8164a8c1e8df3420e1a01afdba674c3
#
_entry.id   d8164a8c1e8df3420e1a01afdba674c3
#
_cell.length_a   1.000
_cell.length_b   1.000
_cell.length_c   1.000
_cell.angle_alpha   90.00
_cell.angle_beta   90.00
_cell.angle_gamma   90.00
#
_symmetry.space_group_name_H-M   'P 1'
#
loop_
_entity.id
_entity.type
_entity.pdbx_description
1 polymer ?
#
loop_
_entity_poly.entity_id
_entity_poly.type
_entity_poly.pdbx_seq_one_letter_code
_entity_poly.pdbx_strand_id
1 'polypeptide(L)'
;EAIWEQVRGLRFNFAGGWEDTSIAHGERAVDLMDRTAGHAGWLVVKPFATQASNCILPEYVVAAIITQQQISSVGDESPTNPTFACTQAYGAHIDPLTQLPYKEDPTVHATSYYLIPPGYHGFDPLSVDPNAPAGVNNGLGLPPNNGAGFAKDLGGNELPNAPPYTISAGAQYTMPLSSDWAGTLRADYYWQDYSWARVFNDNPYDRLRGYTNVNLAIILTSQSGWQVMLYDKNVFNTTAITGDFLNSDDTGLTTNVFLTDPKLIGIRVTKNW
;
A
#
# COMPACT_ATOMS: atom_id res chain seq x y z
N GLU A 1 -10.04 29.32 8.42
CA GLU A 1 -8.92 30.22 8.08
C GLU A 1 -9.14 31.59 8.71
N ALA A 2 -8.10 32.20 9.28
CA ALA A 2 -8.11 33.54 9.83
C ALA A 2 -6.89 34.33 9.38
N ILE A 3 -7.10 35.61 9.05
CA ILE A 3 -6.04 36.56 8.72
C ILE A 3 -6.17 37.75 9.66
N TRP A 4 -5.05 38.17 10.28
CA TRP A 4 -5.00 39.32 11.16
C TRP A 4 -3.90 40.30 10.72
N GLU A 5 -4.26 41.57 10.59
CA GLU A 5 -3.38 42.63 10.09
C GLU A 5 -3.76 43.98 10.72
N GLN A 6 -3.70 44.08 12.06
CA GLN A 6 -4.01 45.34 12.77
C GLN A 6 -2.80 46.22 12.99
N VAL A 7 -1.58 45.70 12.88
CA VAL A 7 -0.34 46.47 13.00
C VAL A 7 0.27 46.61 11.62
N ARG A 8 0.60 47.84 11.26
CA ARG A 8 1.17 48.14 9.95
C ARG A 8 2.40 47.27 9.64
N GLY A 9 2.33 46.53 8.54
CA GLY A 9 3.39 45.66 8.07
C GLY A 9 3.43 44.28 8.73
N LEU A 10 2.69 44.07 9.81
CA LEU A 10 2.61 42.77 10.50
C LEU A 10 1.33 42.02 10.11
N ARG A 11 1.49 40.83 9.56
CA ARG A 11 0.38 39.98 9.14
C ARG A 11 0.57 38.57 9.69
N PHE A 12 -0.50 38.01 10.25
CA PHE A 12 -0.59 36.60 10.62
C PHE A 12 -1.66 35.93 9.78
N ASN A 13 -1.43 34.67 9.46
CA ASN A 13 -2.45 33.80 8.92
C ASN A 13 -2.46 32.48 9.74
N PHE A 14 -3.65 31.94 9.92
CA PHE A 14 -3.87 30.69 10.62
C PHE A 14 -4.94 29.90 9.89
N ALA A 15 -4.71 28.60 9.70
CA ALA A 15 -5.71 27.65 9.25
C ALA A 15 -5.60 26.39 10.09
N GLY A 16 -6.73 25.83 10.48
CA GLY A 16 -6.84 24.54 11.16
C GLY A 16 -7.82 23.67 10.38
N GLY A 17 -7.50 22.41 10.22
CA GLY A 17 -8.35 21.38 9.67
C GLY A 17 -8.64 20.32 10.74
N TRP A 18 -9.87 19.88 10.80
CA TRP A 18 -10.28 18.69 11.52
C TRP A 18 -11.12 17.83 10.58
N GLU A 19 -10.79 16.56 10.52
CA GLU A 19 -11.58 15.58 9.78
C GLU A 19 -11.70 14.29 10.57
N ASP A 20 -12.84 13.64 10.44
CA ASP A 20 -13.12 12.33 11.00
C ASP A 20 -13.60 11.45 9.86
N THR A 21 -12.86 10.41 9.58
CA THR A 21 -13.10 9.53 8.44
C THR A 21 -13.29 8.10 8.90
N SER A 22 -14.22 7.40 8.28
CA SER A 22 -14.39 5.97 8.52
C SER A 22 -14.94 5.26 7.28
N ILE A 23 -14.53 4.02 7.09
CA ILE A 23 -15.08 3.14 6.08
C ILE A 23 -16.41 2.59 6.59
N ALA A 24 -17.40 2.48 5.69
CA ALA A 24 -18.71 1.95 6.02
C ALA A 24 -18.64 0.50 6.51
N HIS A 25 -19.56 0.15 7.42
CA HIS A 25 -19.66 -1.24 7.89
C HIS A 25 -20.06 -2.17 6.75
N GLY A 26 -19.45 -3.36 6.72
CA GLY A 26 -19.71 -4.39 5.71
C GLY A 26 -18.75 -4.36 4.51
N GLU A 27 -17.96 -3.30 4.37
CA GLU A 27 -16.90 -3.24 3.37
C GLU A 27 -15.75 -4.18 3.74
N ARG A 28 -15.26 -4.92 2.76
CA ARG A 28 -14.22 -5.93 2.96
C ARG A 28 -13.22 -5.92 1.83
N ALA A 29 -11.95 -6.19 2.14
CA ALA A 29 -10.90 -6.33 1.12
C ALA A 29 -9.86 -7.37 1.56
N VAL A 30 -9.17 -7.93 0.58
CA VAL A 30 -8.02 -8.81 0.81
C VAL A 30 -6.78 -7.94 0.99
N ASP A 31 -6.11 -8.10 2.13
CA ASP A 31 -4.78 -7.50 2.33
C ASP A 31 -3.73 -8.36 1.63
N LEU A 32 -3.10 -7.80 0.60
CA LEU A 32 -2.06 -8.50 -0.15
C LEU A 32 -0.84 -8.84 0.71
N MET A 33 -0.59 -8.10 1.79
CA MET A 33 0.49 -8.37 2.73
C MET A 33 0.12 -9.38 3.81
N ASP A 34 -1.17 -9.65 3.99
CA ASP A 34 -1.68 -10.64 4.95
C ASP A 34 -2.89 -11.38 4.38
N ARG A 35 -2.65 -12.09 3.29
CA ARG A 35 -3.69 -12.80 2.53
C ARG A 35 -4.43 -13.88 3.33
N THR A 36 -3.79 -14.42 4.36
CA THR A 36 -4.41 -15.43 5.24
C THR A 36 -5.29 -14.80 6.30
N ALA A 37 -5.15 -13.52 6.58
CA ALA A 37 -5.87 -12.80 7.65
C ALA A 37 -5.86 -13.57 8.98
N GLY A 38 -4.75 -14.24 9.29
CA GLY A 38 -4.58 -15.04 10.50
C GLY A 38 -5.30 -16.39 10.52
N HIS A 39 -5.91 -16.84 9.42
CA HIS A 39 -6.58 -18.14 9.36
C HIS A 39 -5.54 -19.26 9.39
N ALA A 40 -5.62 -20.13 10.42
CA ALA A 40 -4.76 -21.28 10.57
C ALA A 40 -4.98 -22.32 9.45
N GLY A 41 -3.93 -23.04 9.08
CA GLY A 41 -3.99 -24.09 8.06
C GLY A 41 -3.96 -23.57 6.61
N TRP A 42 -3.73 -22.28 6.41
CA TRP A 42 -3.54 -21.65 5.11
C TRP A 42 -2.17 -21.01 4.98
N LEU A 43 -1.56 -21.13 3.81
CA LEU A 43 -0.25 -20.56 3.49
C LEU A 43 -0.35 -19.68 2.25
N VAL A 44 0.44 -18.62 2.25
CA VAL A 44 0.67 -17.82 1.04
C VAL A 44 1.72 -18.54 0.20
N VAL A 45 1.38 -18.85 -1.04
CA VAL A 45 2.29 -19.43 -2.01
C VAL A 45 2.72 -18.36 -2.99
N LYS A 46 4.02 -18.21 -3.12
CA LYS A 46 4.67 -17.32 -4.08
C LYS A 46 5.50 -18.15 -5.07
N PRO A 47 4.89 -18.59 -6.18
CA PRO A 47 5.56 -19.51 -7.11
C PRO A 47 6.78 -18.88 -7.77
N PHE A 48 6.71 -17.59 -8.07
CA PHE A 48 7.81 -16.82 -8.68
C PHE A 48 8.11 -15.55 -7.91
N ALA A 49 9.38 -15.18 -7.86
CA ALA A 49 9.80 -13.92 -7.26
C ALA A 49 9.29 -12.68 -8.03
N THR A 50 9.02 -12.81 -9.32
CA THR A 50 8.74 -11.71 -10.25
C THR A 50 7.42 -11.83 -11.00
N GLN A 51 6.47 -12.63 -10.52
CA GLN A 51 5.16 -12.77 -11.14
C GLN A 51 4.04 -12.51 -10.14
N ALA A 52 3.00 -11.84 -10.60
CA ALA A 52 1.77 -11.58 -9.86
C ALA A 52 0.88 -12.84 -9.82
N SER A 53 1.39 -13.92 -9.27
CA SER A 53 0.73 -15.22 -9.21
C SER A 53 0.57 -15.76 -7.79
N ASN A 54 0.72 -14.89 -6.78
CA ASN A 54 0.58 -15.29 -5.39
C ASN A 54 -0.86 -15.68 -5.10
N CYS A 55 -1.01 -16.79 -4.37
CA CYS A 55 -2.30 -17.25 -3.89
C CYS A 55 -2.19 -17.80 -2.48
N ILE A 56 -3.32 -18.08 -1.83
CA ILE A 56 -3.35 -18.87 -0.61
C ILE A 56 -3.78 -20.29 -0.93
N LEU A 57 -3.15 -21.26 -0.29
CA LEU A 57 -3.50 -22.67 -0.37
C LEU A 57 -3.58 -23.27 1.02
N PRO A 58 -4.42 -24.30 1.22
CA PRO A 58 -4.36 -25.09 2.43
C PRO A 58 -2.97 -25.72 2.61
N GLU A 59 -2.50 -25.74 3.84
CA GLU A 59 -1.16 -26.25 4.18
C GLU A 59 -0.92 -27.67 3.67
N TYR A 60 -1.93 -28.55 3.75
CA TYR A 60 -1.82 -29.93 3.26
C TYR A 60 -1.65 -30.01 1.74
N VAL A 61 -2.22 -29.07 0.97
CA VAL A 61 -2.06 -28.98 -0.48
C VAL A 61 -0.61 -28.59 -0.81
N VAL A 62 -0.08 -27.59 -0.10
CA VAL A 62 1.31 -27.17 -0.25
C VAL A 62 2.26 -28.33 0.08
N ALA A 63 2.02 -29.04 1.17
CA ALA A 63 2.81 -30.22 1.57
C ALA A 63 2.78 -31.32 0.51
N ALA A 64 1.63 -31.58 -0.09
CA ALA A 64 1.49 -32.57 -1.18
C ALA A 64 2.30 -32.16 -2.42
N ILE A 65 2.22 -30.90 -2.85
CA ILE A 65 2.98 -30.35 -3.99
C ILE A 65 4.49 -30.49 -3.74
N ILE A 66 4.98 -30.11 -2.56
CA ILE A 66 6.41 -30.20 -2.21
C ILE A 66 6.87 -31.66 -2.16
N THR A 67 6.10 -32.57 -1.57
CA THR A 67 6.45 -33.98 -1.49
C THR A 67 6.54 -34.60 -2.87
N GLN A 68 5.62 -34.28 -3.75
CA GLN A 68 5.63 -34.78 -5.12
C GLN A 68 6.84 -34.29 -5.91
N GLN A 69 7.29 -33.05 -5.70
CA GLN A 69 8.50 -32.52 -6.33
C GLN A 69 9.77 -33.26 -5.90
N GLN A 70 9.87 -33.64 -4.62
CA GLN A 70 11.00 -34.40 -4.12
C GLN A 70 11.09 -35.79 -4.75
N ILE A 71 9.96 -36.36 -5.10
CA ILE A 71 9.89 -37.68 -5.77
C ILE A 71 10.19 -37.56 -7.25
N SER A 72 9.81 -36.47 -7.89
CA SER A 72 9.96 -36.23 -9.33
C SER A 72 11.33 -35.69 -9.74
N SER A 73 12.22 -35.38 -8.82
CA SER A 73 13.56 -34.81 -9.11
C SER A 73 14.55 -35.83 -9.76
N VAL A 74 14.10 -37.03 -10.02
CA VAL A 74 14.91 -38.06 -10.70
C VAL A 74 14.44 -38.18 -12.16
N GLY A 75 14.79 -37.17 -12.97
CA GLY A 75 14.91 -37.34 -14.42
C GLY A 75 13.66 -37.14 -15.29
N ASP A 76 12.59 -36.56 -14.79
CA ASP A 76 11.40 -36.27 -15.59
C ASP A 76 10.98 -34.81 -15.50
N GLU A 77 10.64 -34.19 -16.63
CA GLU A 77 10.04 -32.85 -16.70
C GLU A 77 8.62 -32.88 -16.11
N SER A 78 8.53 -33.27 -14.83
CA SER A 78 7.26 -33.51 -14.16
C SER A 78 6.54 -32.19 -13.84
N PRO A 79 5.21 -32.16 -14.00
CA PRO A 79 4.37 -30.97 -13.88
C PRO A 79 4.17 -30.45 -12.43
N THR A 80 4.89 -30.98 -11.49
CA THR A 80 4.85 -30.57 -10.08
C THR A 80 5.79 -29.43 -9.72
N ASN A 81 6.06 -28.56 -10.68
CA ASN A 81 6.85 -27.37 -10.44
C ASN A 81 6.08 -26.41 -9.52
N PRO A 82 6.63 -25.96 -8.35
CA PRO A 82 5.98 -25.01 -7.46
C PRO A 82 5.57 -23.72 -8.13
N THR A 83 6.22 -23.39 -9.26
CA THR A 83 5.90 -22.21 -10.06
C THR A 83 4.46 -22.20 -10.58
N PHE A 84 3.81 -23.35 -10.66
CA PHE A 84 2.43 -23.48 -11.13
C PHE A 84 1.44 -23.82 -10.00
N ALA A 85 1.86 -23.79 -8.73
CA ALA A 85 1.03 -24.20 -7.61
C ALA A 85 -0.32 -23.50 -7.56
N CYS A 86 -0.35 -22.18 -7.74
CA CYS A 86 -1.60 -21.42 -7.74
C CYS A 86 -2.47 -21.75 -8.95
N THR A 87 -1.87 -21.86 -10.13
CA THR A 87 -2.58 -22.22 -11.36
C THR A 87 -3.12 -23.66 -11.26
N GLN A 88 -2.32 -24.60 -10.75
CA GLN A 88 -2.75 -25.98 -10.52
C GLN A 88 -3.90 -26.07 -9.54
N ALA A 89 -3.85 -25.29 -8.44
CA ALA A 89 -4.88 -25.33 -7.41
C ALA A 89 -6.21 -24.69 -7.85
N TYR A 90 -6.13 -23.62 -8.64
CA TYR A 90 -7.31 -22.79 -8.94
C TYR A 90 -7.61 -22.60 -10.43
N GLY A 91 -6.60 -22.64 -11.29
CA GLY A 91 -6.76 -22.34 -12.71
C GLY A 91 -6.92 -23.56 -13.61
N ALA A 92 -6.47 -24.73 -13.15
CA ALA A 92 -6.48 -25.94 -13.94
C ALA A 92 -7.83 -26.68 -13.97
N HIS A 93 -8.78 -26.21 -13.19
CA HIS A 93 -10.07 -26.88 -13.02
C HIS A 93 -11.19 -26.33 -13.89
N ILE A 94 -10.91 -25.35 -14.72
CA ILE A 94 -11.91 -24.78 -15.66
C ILE A 94 -11.49 -25.12 -17.09
N ASP A 95 -12.28 -25.95 -17.75
CA ASP A 95 -12.16 -26.19 -19.18
C ASP A 95 -12.41 -24.88 -19.93
N PRO A 96 -11.43 -24.38 -20.68
CA PRO A 96 -11.58 -23.12 -21.41
C PRO A 96 -12.69 -23.16 -22.49
N LEU A 97 -13.10 -24.33 -22.94
CA LEU A 97 -14.15 -24.49 -23.96
C LEU A 97 -15.54 -24.58 -23.34
N THR A 98 -15.67 -25.30 -22.22
CA THR A 98 -16.98 -25.54 -21.59
C THR A 98 -17.23 -24.62 -20.42
N GLN A 99 -16.21 -23.94 -19.89
CA GLN A 99 -16.25 -23.13 -18.67
C GLN A 99 -16.73 -23.93 -17.44
N LEU A 100 -16.64 -25.25 -17.53
CA LEU A 100 -16.99 -26.16 -16.45
C LEU A 100 -15.73 -26.69 -15.75
N PRO A 101 -15.83 -27.05 -14.47
CA PRO A 101 -14.72 -27.71 -13.79
C PRO A 101 -14.26 -28.94 -14.55
N TYR A 102 -12.94 -29.07 -14.73
CA TYR A 102 -12.35 -30.27 -15.29
C TYR A 102 -12.70 -31.46 -14.39
N LYS A 103 -13.41 -32.43 -14.93
CA LYS A 103 -13.38 -33.78 -14.39
C LYS A 103 -12.10 -34.43 -14.89
N GLU A 104 -11.35 -35.07 -13.97
CA GLU A 104 -10.19 -35.87 -14.38
C GLU A 104 -10.54 -36.78 -15.56
N ASP A 105 -9.95 -36.52 -16.71
CA ASP A 105 -9.91 -37.47 -17.80
C ASP A 105 -8.60 -38.26 -17.67
N PRO A 106 -8.62 -39.49 -17.20
CA PRO A 106 -7.43 -40.32 -17.03
C PRO A 106 -6.70 -40.61 -18.34
N THR A 107 -7.26 -40.19 -19.50
CA THR A 107 -6.70 -40.46 -20.83
C THR A 107 -5.91 -39.26 -21.40
N VAL A 108 -5.93 -38.09 -20.78
CA VAL A 108 -5.27 -36.87 -21.26
C VAL A 108 -3.96 -36.59 -20.53
N HIS A 109 -3.11 -37.63 -20.40
CA HIS A 109 -1.88 -37.53 -19.60
C HIS A 109 -0.71 -36.82 -20.25
N ALA A 110 -0.74 -36.58 -21.54
CA ALA A 110 0.50 -36.31 -22.25
C ALA A 110 0.84 -34.83 -22.47
N THR A 111 -0.05 -33.89 -22.19
CA THR A 111 0.17 -32.47 -22.56
C THR A 111 -0.39 -31.46 -21.58
N SER A 112 -1.01 -31.85 -20.49
CA SER A 112 -1.51 -30.87 -19.53
C SER A 112 -0.49 -30.64 -18.42
N TYR A 113 -0.02 -29.45 -18.32
CA TYR A 113 0.79 -28.91 -17.20
C TYR A 113 0.08 -28.97 -15.84
N TYR A 114 -0.99 -29.77 -15.72
CA TYR A 114 -1.97 -29.75 -14.66
C TYR A 114 -2.19 -31.14 -14.02
N LEU A 115 -1.15 -31.98 -14.02
CA LEU A 115 -1.25 -33.30 -13.40
C LEU A 115 -1.27 -33.15 -11.88
N ILE A 116 -2.43 -33.39 -11.30
CA ILE A 116 -2.55 -33.73 -9.90
C ILE A 116 -1.80 -35.03 -9.68
N PRO A 117 -0.89 -35.11 -8.69
CA PRO A 117 -0.11 -36.32 -8.45
C PRO A 117 -0.99 -37.58 -8.26
N PRO A 118 -0.58 -38.76 -8.76
CA PRO A 118 -1.30 -39.98 -8.50
C PRO A 118 -1.50 -40.22 -6.99
N GLY A 119 -2.77 -40.43 -6.59
CA GLY A 119 -3.13 -40.53 -5.19
C GLY A 119 -3.43 -39.23 -4.46
N TYR A 120 -3.25 -38.10 -5.10
CA TYR A 120 -3.75 -36.83 -4.65
C TYR A 120 -5.15 -36.60 -5.24
N HIS A 121 -6.16 -36.65 -4.41
CA HIS A 121 -7.55 -36.50 -4.83
C HIS A 121 -7.93 -35.03 -5.06
N GLY A 122 -6.95 -34.16 -5.29
CA GLY A 122 -7.09 -32.78 -5.64
C GLY A 122 -7.80 -31.94 -4.57
N PHE A 123 -7.27 -30.74 -4.33
CA PHE A 123 -8.10 -29.69 -3.76
C PHE A 123 -9.08 -29.29 -4.86
N ASP A 124 -10.30 -29.83 -4.82
CA ASP A 124 -11.38 -29.30 -5.63
C ASP A 124 -11.96 -28.07 -4.93
N PRO A 125 -11.68 -26.87 -5.44
CA PRO A 125 -12.20 -25.66 -4.83
C PRO A 125 -13.74 -25.57 -4.86
N LEU A 126 -14.39 -26.40 -5.66
CA LEU A 126 -15.83 -26.44 -5.84
C LEU A 126 -16.50 -27.58 -5.05
N SER A 127 -15.75 -28.55 -4.55
CA SER A 127 -16.29 -29.64 -3.75
C SER A 127 -16.00 -29.42 -2.27
N VAL A 128 -17.05 -29.27 -1.50
CA VAL A 128 -17.01 -29.46 -0.06
C VAL A 128 -17.45 -30.91 0.20
N ASP A 129 -16.52 -31.82 0.39
CA ASP A 129 -16.85 -33.18 0.87
C ASP A 129 -16.87 -33.17 2.41
N PRO A 130 -18.07 -33.19 3.03
CA PRO A 130 -18.18 -33.22 4.49
C PRO A 130 -17.63 -34.50 5.11
N ASN A 131 -17.34 -35.52 4.30
CA ASN A 131 -16.82 -36.82 4.75
C ASN A 131 -15.33 -36.98 4.44
N ALA A 132 -14.68 -36.00 3.85
CA ALA A 132 -13.26 -36.06 3.59
C ALA A 132 -12.47 -36.21 4.90
N PRO A 133 -11.36 -36.98 4.91
CA PRO A 133 -10.48 -37.05 6.06
C PRO A 133 -10.04 -35.66 6.51
N ALA A 134 -9.82 -35.52 7.81
CA ALA A 134 -9.33 -34.24 8.36
C ALA A 134 -8.09 -33.78 7.57
N GLY A 135 -8.14 -32.54 7.06
CA GLY A 135 -7.09 -31.97 6.22
C GLY A 135 -7.27 -32.11 4.70
N VAL A 136 -8.29 -32.86 4.24
CA VAL A 136 -8.62 -33.01 2.82
C VAL A 136 -10.02 -32.44 2.60
N ASN A 137 -10.14 -31.30 1.98
CA ASN A 137 -11.43 -30.61 1.67
C ASN A 137 -12.43 -30.54 2.84
N ASN A 138 -11.93 -30.67 4.06
CA ASN A 138 -12.72 -30.90 5.26
C ASN A 138 -13.24 -29.59 5.82
N GLY A 139 -14.25 -29.05 5.22
CA GLY A 139 -14.91 -27.84 5.71
C GLY A 139 -14.11 -26.54 5.52
N LEU A 140 -13.01 -26.56 4.77
CA LEU A 140 -12.28 -25.31 4.43
C LEU A 140 -13.01 -24.46 3.39
N GLY A 141 -14.06 -25.03 2.76
CA GLY A 141 -14.91 -24.33 1.81
C GLY A 141 -14.23 -23.99 0.50
N LEU A 142 -14.91 -23.16 -0.29
CA LEU A 142 -14.36 -22.59 -1.51
C LEU A 142 -13.13 -21.73 -1.19
N PRO A 143 -12.11 -21.69 -2.10
CA PRO A 143 -10.97 -20.85 -1.90
C PRO A 143 -11.42 -19.39 -1.75
N PRO A 144 -11.08 -18.70 -0.66
CA PRO A 144 -11.56 -17.37 -0.42
C PRO A 144 -11.09 -16.43 -1.51
N ASN A 145 -12.03 -15.71 -2.13
CA ASN A 145 -11.78 -14.76 -3.21
C ASN A 145 -10.95 -15.36 -4.37
N ASN A 146 -11.32 -16.56 -4.82
CA ASN A 146 -10.61 -17.27 -5.90
C ASN A 146 -9.12 -17.48 -5.63
N GLY A 147 -8.75 -17.73 -4.38
CA GLY A 147 -7.38 -17.93 -3.96
C GLY A 147 -6.61 -16.64 -3.67
N ALA A 148 -7.19 -15.47 -3.87
CA ALA A 148 -6.52 -14.21 -3.57
C ALA A 148 -6.25 -14.03 -2.08
N GLY A 149 -7.14 -14.49 -1.21
CA GLY A 149 -7.00 -14.41 0.24
C GLY A 149 -8.31 -14.22 0.97
N PHE A 150 -8.24 -14.26 2.28
CA PHE A 150 -9.38 -13.93 3.14
C PHE A 150 -9.56 -12.41 3.19
N ALA A 151 -10.79 -11.97 2.99
CA ALA A 151 -11.12 -10.56 3.08
C ALA A 151 -11.28 -10.15 4.55
N LYS A 152 -10.53 -9.12 4.96
CA LYS A 152 -10.67 -8.45 6.25
C LYS A 152 -11.85 -7.48 6.23
N ASP A 153 -12.50 -7.32 7.38
CA ASP A 153 -13.49 -6.27 7.59
C ASP A 153 -12.79 -4.91 7.68
N LEU A 154 -13.24 -3.95 6.92
CA LEU A 154 -12.70 -2.58 6.90
C LEU A 154 -13.59 -1.60 7.65
N GLY A 155 -14.78 -2.04 8.12
CA GLY A 155 -15.76 -1.18 8.76
C GLY A 155 -15.19 -0.45 9.98
N GLY A 156 -15.28 0.88 9.97
CA GLY A 156 -14.75 1.74 11.02
C GLY A 156 -13.29 2.13 10.87
N ASN A 157 -12.55 1.58 9.91
CA ASN A 157 -11.17 1.99 9.65
C ASN A 157 -11.11 3.40 9.07
N GLU A 158 -10.08 4.15 9.45
CA GLU A 158 -9.80 5.49 8.91
C GLU A 158 -9.35 5.41 7.44
N LEU A 159 -9.66 6.44 6.67
CA LEU A 159 -9.19 6.55 5.28
C LEU A 159 -7.68 6.83 5.23
N PRO A 160 -6.97 6.33 4.20
CA PRO A 160 -5.56 6.63 4.01
C PRO A 160 -5.30 8.12 3.80
N ASN A 161 -4.18 8.59 4.32
CA ASN A 161 -3.69 9.97 4.19
C ASN A 161 -4.69 11.04 4.66
N ALA A 162 -5.55 10.70 5.62
CA ALA A 162 -6.55 11.57 6.24
C ALA A 162 -6.16 11.84 7.71
N PRO A 163 -5.22 12.76 7.99
CA PRO A 163 -4.83 13.08 9.35
C PRO A 163 -5.98 13.78 10.09
N PRO A 164 -6.36 13.34 11.31
CA PRO A 164 -7.47 13.92 12.06
C PRO A 164 -7.35 15.44 12.30
N TYR A 165 -6.12 15.92 12.42
CA TYR A 165 -5.86 17.34 12.64
C TYR A 165 -4.72 17.84 11.77
N THR A 166 -4.90 19.06 11.25
CA THR A 166 -3.84 19.82 10.56
C THR A 166 -3.84 21.25 11.06
N ILE A 167 -2.65 21.84 11.20
CA ILE A 167 -2.46 23.23 11.57
C ILE A 167 -1.47 23.87 10.61
N SER A 168 -1.84 25.05 10.09
CA SER A 168 -0.97 25.91 9.32
C SER A 168 -1.00 27.31 9.92
N ALA A 169 0.16 27.85 10.23
CA ALA A 169 0.30 29.20 10.75
C ALA A 169 1.42 29.93 10.03
N GLY A 170 1.20 31.20 9.70
CA GLY A 170 2.21 32.05 9.08
C GLY A 170 2.27 33.40 9.76
N ALA A 171 3.47 33.94 9.80
CA ALA A 171 3.73 35.30 10.26
C ALA A 171 4.65 36.01 9.27
N GLN A 172 4.31 37.23 8.92
CA GLN A 172 5.20 38.06 8.12
C GLN A 172 5.22 39.48 8.65
N TYR A 173 6.41 40.10 8.57
CA TYR A 173 6.58 41.49 8.89
C TYR A 173 7.28 42.22 7.74
N THR A 174 6.63 43.25 7.21
CA THR A 174 7.13 44.06 6.11
C THR A 174 7.47 45.45 6.62
N MET A 175 8.70 45.88 6.37
CA MET A 175 9.21 47.21 6.76
C MET A 175 9.85 47.93 5.57
N PRO A 176 9.77 49.28 5.48
CA PRO A 176 10.53 50.05 4.52
C PRO A 176 12.02 49.98 4.91
N LEU A 177 12.88 49.72 3.95
CA LEU A 177 14.34 49.74 4.11
C LEU A 177 14.95 51.02 3.56
N SER A 178 14.34 51.54 2.48
CA SER A 178 14.68 52.82 1.84
C SER A 178 13.46 53.37 1.11
N SER A 179 13.63 54.48 0.38
CA SER A 179 12.58 55.03 -0.52
C SER A 179 12.13 54.01 -1.57
N ASP A 180 13.03 53.16 -2.05
CA ASP A 180 12.79 52.26 -3.17
C ASP A 180 12.63 50.78 -2.77
N TRP A 181 13.03 50.40 -1.56
CA TRP A 181 13.07 49.01 -1.12
C TRP A 181 12.27 48.76 0.14
N ALA A 182 11.50 47.66 0.13
CA ALA A 182 10.87 47.09 1.31
C ALA A 182 11.45 45.71 1.60
N GLY A 183 11.60 45.38 2.88
CA GLY A 183 12.01 44.07 3.33
C GLY A 183 10.87 43.38 4.05
N THR A 184 10.66 42.10 3.75
CA THR A 184 9.68 41.23 4.44
C THR A 184 10.38 40.02 5.04
N LEU A 185 10.18 39.82 6.33
CA LEU A 185 10.54 38.59 7.02
C LEU A 185 9.29 37.72 7.08
N ARG A 186 9.40 36.43 6.73
CA ARG A 186 8.30 35.50 6.72
C ARG A 186 8.71 34.19 7.38
N ALA A 187 7.80 33.66 8.20
CA ALA A 187 7.88 32.32 8.78
C ALA A 187 6.56 31.57 8.54
N ASP A 188 6.64 30.36 8.10
CA ASP A 188 5.48 29.46 7.91
C ASP A 188 5.71 28.20 8.72
N TYR A 189 4.70 27.80 9.49
CA TYR A 189 4.64 26.61 10.30
C TYR A 189 3.53 25.71 9.77
N TYR A 190 3.82 24.43 9.63
CA TYR A 190 2.85 23.38 9.32
C TYR A 190 3.02 22.23 10.30
N TRP A 191 1.91 21.69 10.77
CA TRP A 191 1.84 20.47 11.54
C TRP A 191 0.65 19.64 11.08
N GLN A 192 0.85 18.32 11.01
CA GLN A 192 -0.23 17.36 10.86
C GLN A 192 -0.10 16.25 11.89
N ASP A 193 -1.23 15.69 12.28
CA ASP A 193 -1.31 14.50 13.13
C ASP A 193 -0.94 13.25 12.32
N TYR A 194 -0.98 12.08 12.97
CA TYR A 194 -0.79 10.81 12.28
C TYR A 194 -1.86 10.60 11.20
N SER A 195 -1.57 9.67 10.30
CA SER A 195 -2.54 9.12 9.34
C SER A 195 -2.18 7.67 9.03
N TRP A 196 -3.03 6.99 8.30
CA TRP A 196 -2.72 5.66 7.81
C TRP A 196 -2.30 5.71 6.34
N ALA A 197 -1.36 4.86 5.94
CA ALA A 197 -0.96 4.75 4.54
C ALA A 197 -1.92 3.86 3.74
N ARG A 198 -2.52 2.84 4.40
CA ARG A 198 -3.44 1.87 3.80
C ARG A 198 -4.73 1.76 4.59
N VAL A 199 -5.76 1.18 3.96
CA VAL A 199 -7.13 1.06 4.53
C VAL A 199 -7.26 0.05 5.67
N PHE A 200 -6.26 -0.82 5.89
CA PHE A 200 -6.40 -1.95 6.83
C PHE A 200 -6.26 -1.53 8.29
N ASN A 201 -5.51 -0.50 8.59
CA ASN A 201 -5.31 0.10 9.92
C ASN A 201 -4.84 -0.88 11.03
N ASP A 202 -4.34 -2.03 10.66
CA ASP A 202 -3.94 -3.10 11.58
C ASP A 202 -2.42 -3.29 11.68
N ASN A 203 -1.68 -2.82 10.67
CA ASN A 203 -0.23 -2.92 10.65
C ASN A 203 0.40 -1.63 11.18
N PRO A 204 1.20 -1.66 12.26
CA PRO A 204 1.84 -0.46 12.82
C PRO A 204 2.82 0.22 11.85
N TYR A 205 3.33 -0.47 10.84
CA TYR A 205 4.19 0.12 9.80
C TYR A 205 3.42 1.00 8.82
N ASP A 206 2.10 0.77 8.67
CA ASP A 206 1.23 1.60 7.84
C ASP A 206 0.78 2.88 8.55
N ARG A 207 1.06 3.02 9.84
CA ARG A 207 0.75 4.21 10.61
C ARG A 207 1.82 5.27 10.43
N LEU A 208 1.54 6.24 9.59
CA LEU A 208 2.39 7.41 9.33
C LEU A 208 2.35 8.34 10.54
N ARG A 209 3.52 8.70 11.05
CA ARG A 209 3.61 9.59 12.22
C ARG A 209 3.32 11.03 11.81
N GLY A 210 2.67 11.77 12.69
CA GLY A 210 2.53 13.20 12.55
C GLY A 210 3.89 13.91 12.49
N TYR A 211 3.95 15.04 11.80
CA TYR A 211 5.20 15.79 11.63
C TYR A 211 4.97 17.30 11.58
N THR A 212 6.06 18.01 11.76
CA THR A 212 6.12 19.49 11.69
C THR A 212 7.06 19.91 10.59
N ASN A 213 6.69 20.97 9.86
CA ASN A 213 7.55 21.63 8.89
C ASN A 213 7.57 23.14 9.15
N VAL A 214 8.76 23.73 9.12
CA VAL A 214 8.94 25.17 9.28
C VAL A 214 9.76 25.72 8.12
N ASN A 215 9.26 26.79 7.52
CA ASN A 215 9.93 27.49 6.43
C ASN A 215 10.17 28.96 6.84
N LEU A 216 11.30 29.50 6.44
CA LEU A 216 11.65 30.91 6.62
C LEU A 216 11.97 31.56 5.30
N ALA A 217 11.67 32.86 5.17
CA ALA A 217 12.07 33.62 4.01
C ALA A 217 12.36 35.12 4.37
N ILE A 218 13.32 35.67 3.67
CA ILE A 218 13.60 37.10 3.61
C ILE A 218 13.31 37.53 2.19
N ILE A 219 12.42 38.50 2.01
CA ILE A 219 12.01 39.00 0.69
C ILE A 219 12.31 40.51 0.60
N LEU A 220 13.11 40.91 -0.37
CA LEU A 220 13.38 42.28 -0.71
C LEU A 220 12.59 42.61 -1.96
N THR A 221 11.79 43.67 -1.91
CA THR A 221 10.97 44.12 -3.04
C THR A 221 11.27 45.59 -3.35
N SER A 222 11.58 45.92 -4.61
CA SER A 222 11.85 47.24 -5.09
C SER A 222 10.65 47.83 -5.84
N GLN A 223 10.45 49.14 -5.75
CA GLN A 223 9.46 49.87 -6.55
C GLN A 223 9.73 49.76 -8.06
N SER A 224 10.98 49.55 -8.46
CA SER A 224 11.37 49.28 -9.85
C SER A 224 11.06 47.89 -10.36
N GLY A 225 10.33 47.05 -9.58
CA GLY A 225 9.84 45.75 -9.96
C GLY A 225 10.82 44.59 -9.71
N TRP A 226 11.95 44.82 -9.03
CA TRP A 226 12.81 43.71 -8.58
C TRP A 226 12.30 43.08 -7.30
N GLN A 227 12.38 41.74 -7.23
CA GLN A 227 12.18 40.99 -6.02
C GLN A 227 13.32 39.98 -5.84
N VAL A 228 13.94 39.99 -4.66
CA VAL A 228 14.94 39.00 -4.25
C VAL A 228 14.43 38.30 -3.02
N MET A 229 14.34 36.97 -3.09
CA MET A 229 13.91 36.09 -1.97
C MET A 229 15.03 35.14 -1.60
N LEU A 230 15.48 35.22 -0.35
CA LEU A 230 16.28 34.17 0.29
C LEU A 230 15.34 33.33 1.11
N TYR A 231 15.37 32.01 0.93
CA TYR A 231 14.49 31.09 1.66
C TYR A 231 15.26 29.91 2.26
N ASP A 232 14.73 29.42 3.36
CA ASP A 232 15.15 28.16 4.02
C ASP A 232 13.89 27.33 4.26
N LYS A 233 13.70 26.29 3.44
CA LYS A 233 12.61 25.32 3.57
C LYS A 233 13.03 24.18 4.47
N ASN A 234 12.08 23.68 5.24
CA ASN A 234 12.31 22.62 6.21
C ASN A 234 13.55 22.92 7.10
N VAL A 235 13.49 24.05 7.79
CA VAL A 235 14.61 24.62 8.59
C VAL A 235 15.23 23.61 9.54
N PHE A 236 14.40 22.76 10.15
CA PHE A 236 14.84 21.75 11.12
C PHE A 236 15.28 20.43 10.47
N ASN A 237 15.22 20.36 9.12
CA ASN A 237 15.52 19.12 8.38
C ASN A 237 14.69 17.93 8.88
N THR A 238 13.41 18.16 9.17
CA THR A 238 12.49 17.11 9.61
C THR A 238 12.33 16.08 8.50
N THR A 239 12.65 14.83 8.80
CA THR A 239 12.42 13.70 7.90
C THR A 239 11.22 12.92 8.42
N ALA A 240 10.15 12.90 7.63
CA ALA A 240 8.93 12.15 7.92
C ALA A 240 8.47 11.39 6.67
N ILE A 241 7.85 10.23 6.88
CA ILE A 241 7.17 9.50 5.81
C ILE A 241 5.81 10.17 5.61
N THR A 242 5.56 10.63 4.39
CA THR A 242 4.33 11.35 4.01
C THR A 242 3.33 10.46 3.28
N GLY A 243 3.72 9.26 2.94
CA GLY A 243 2.90 8.25 2.30
C GLY A 243 3.73 7.03 1.95
N ASP A 244 3.06 5.94 1.65
CA ASP A 244 3.68 4.77 1.08
C ASP A 244 2.89 4.23 -0.11
N PHE A 245 3.53 3.37 -0.87
CA PHE A 245 2.96 2.69 -2.01
C PHE A 245 3.43 1.24 -2.00
N LEU A 246 2.49 0.31 -1.89
CA LEU A 246 2.74 -1.11 -1.99
C LEU A 246 2.84 -1.49 -3.47
N ASN A 247 3.99 -2.00 -3.88
CA ASN A 247 4.17 -2.57 -5.21
C ASN A 247 3.39 -3.90 -5.34
N SER A 248 3.21 -4.34 -6.57
CA SER A 248 2.52 -5.58 -6.90
C SER A 248 3.28 -6.84 -6.46
N ASP A 249 2.60 -7.96 -6.52
CA ASP A 249 3.15 -9.28 -6.18
C ASP A 249 4.41 -9.65 -6.97
N ASP A 250 4.51 -9.22 -8.23
CA ASP A 250 5.65 -9.46 -9.11
C ASP A 250 6.93 -8.78 -8.64
N THR A 251 6.82 -7.66 -7.94
CA THR A 251 7.97 -6.97 -7.33
C THR A 251 8.21 -7.37 -5.87
N GLY A 252 7.51 -8.40 -5.38
CA GLY A 252 7.68 -8.96 -4.05
C GLY A 252 7.01 -8.18 -2.95
N LEU A 253 5.94 -7.42 -3.25
CA LEU A 253 5.21 -6.60 -2.29
C LEU A 253 6.13 -5.59 -1.57
N THR A 254 7.14 -5.06 -2.27
CA THR A 254 8.01 -4.04 -1.72
C THR A 254 7.24 -2.76 -1.48
N THR A 255 7.51 -2.10 -0.37
CA THR A 255 6.89 -0.82 -0.03
C THR A 255 7.83 0.33 -0.38
N ASN A 256 7.40 1.22 -1.26
CA ASN A 256 8.07 2.49 -1.52
C ASN A 256 7.51 3.54 -0.57
N VAL A 257 8.38 4.31 0.06
CA VAL A 257 7.99 5.40 0.96
C VAL A 257 8.29 6.75 0.34
N PHE A 258 7.41 7.71 0.56
CA PHE A 258 7.61 9.11 0.19
C PHE A 258 8.01 9.89 1.45
N LEU A 259 9.02 10.74 1.31
CA LEU A 259 9.55 11.52 2.42
C LEU A 259 9.23 13.00 2.23
N THR A 260 9.25 13.74 3.32
CA THR A 260 9.32 15.20 3.27
C THR A 260 10.55 15.65 2.50
N ASP A 261 10.45 16.78 1.79
CA ASP A 261 11.62 17.40 1.16
C ASP A 261 12.69 17.68 2.22
N PRO A 262 13.97 17.45 1.91
CA PRO A 262 15.07 17.81 2.82
C PRO A 262 15.15 19.32 3.01
N LYS A 263 15.93 19.77 3.98
CA LYS A 263 16.25 21.19 4.14
C LYS A 263 16.82 21.74 2.84
N LEU A 264 16.24 22.84 2.38
CA LEU A 264 16.63 23.51 1.15
C LEU A 264 16.78 25.02 1.35
N ILE A 265 18.03 25.50 1.24
CA ILE A 265 18.35 26.93 1.24
C ILE A 265 18.51 27.38 -0.23
N GLY A 266 17.88 28.48 -0.58
CA GLY A 266 17.96 28.98 -1.95
C GLY A 266 17.69 30.47 -2.07
N ILE A 267 18.02 31.00 -3.25
CA ILE A 267 17.74 32.38 -3.64
C ILE A 267 16.91 32.38 -4.91
N ARG A 268 15.92 33.25 -4.96
CA ARG A 268 15.12 33.56 -6.16
C ARG A 268 15.17 35.01 -6.47
N VAL A 269 15.47 35.37 -7.71
CA VAL A 269 15.44 36.73 -8.22
C VAL A 269 14.37 36.82 -9.31
N THR A 270 13.49 37.83 -9.21
CA THR A 270 12.41 38.06 -10.16
C THR A 270 12.43 39.52 -10.56
N LYS A 271 12.17 39.82 -11.84
CA LYS A 271 11.97 41.15 -12.36
C LYS A 271 10.61 41.25 -13.03
N ASN A 272 9.76 42.12 -12.56
CA ASN A 272 8.48 42.49 -13.18
C ASN A 272 8.70 43.76 -13.99
N TRP A 273 8.31 43.76 -15.26
CA TRP A 273 8.47 44.85 -16.21
C TRP A 273 7.20 45.69 -16.28
#